data_486e3582e9416d3874778dac5817e359
#
_entry.id   486e3582e9416d3874778dac5817e359
#
_cell.length_a   1.000
_cell.length_b   1.000
_cell.length_c   1.000
_cell.angle_alpha   90.00
_cell.angle_beta   90.00
_cell.angle_gamma   90.00
#
_symmetry.space_group_name_H-M   'P 1'
#
loop_
_entity.id
_entity.type
_entity.pdbx_description
1 polymer ?
#
loop_
_entity_poly.entity_id
_entity_poly.type
_entity_poly.pdbx_seq_one_letter_code
_entity_poly.pdbx_strand_id
1 'polypeptide(L)'
;VSPRDNVAVAKRSLVAGTATEGPSGERLVLSGPVTPGNRFALRAIPAGELVLQYGEPIGTSRGIAAGEPVTKENMGNEVPVIREVDERQALP
;
A
#
# COMPACT_ATOMS: atom_id res chain seq x y z
N VAL A 1 3.13 4.01 -11.92
CA VAL A 1 3.34 3.91 -10.47
C VAL A 1 4.36 4.95 -10.05
N SER A 2 4.03 5.71 -9.02
CA SER A 2 4.93 6.72 -8.49
C SER A 2 6.10 6.03 -7.78
N PRO A 3 7.31 6.60 -7.83
CA PRO A 3 8.43 6.00 -7.09
C PRO A 3 8.18 5.94 -5.59
N ARG A 4 7.24 6.70 -5.07
CA ARG A 4 6.91 6.69 -3.64
C ARG A 4 5.89 5.63 -3.27
N ASP A 5 5.27 4.99 -4.26
CA ASP A 5 4.23 4.00 -3.99
C ASP A 5 4.82 2.79 -3.29
N ASN A 6 4.08 2.25 -2.35
CA ASN A 6 4.45 0.99 -1.69
C ASN A 6 3.41 -0.11 -1.93
N VAL A 7 2.40 0.18 -2.75
CA VAL A 7 1.45 -0.84 -3.21
C VAL A 7 1.23 -0.70 -4.70
N ALA A 8 0.76 -1.77 -5.31
CA ALA A 8 0.34 -1.76 -6.71
C ALA A 8 -1.06 -2.34 -6.80
N VAL A 9 -1.79 -1.95 -7.84
CA VAL A 9 -3.16 -2.42 -8.07
C VAL A 9 -3.10 -3.55 -9.08
N ALA A 10 -3.74 -4.67 -8.75
CA ALA A 10 -3.81 -5.80 -9.67
C ALA A 10 -4.81 -5.48 -10.77
N LYS A 11 -4.42 -5.73 -12.02
CA LYS A 11 -5.29 -5.52 -13.17
C LYS A 11 -5.99 -6.80 -13.59
N ARG A 12 -5.60 -7.92 -12.99
CA ARG A 12 -6.21 -9.23 -13.24
C ARG A 12 -6.09 -10.03 -11.95
N SER A 13 -6.78 -11.17 -11.91
CA SER A 13 -6.69 -12.07 -10.76
C SER A 13 -5.29 -12.64 -10.66
N LEU A 14 -4.71 -12.57 -9.47
CA LEU A 14 -3.39 -13.12 -9.18
C LEU A 14 -3.56 -14.12 -8.06
N VAL A 15 -2.88 -15.27 -8.18
CA VAL A 15 -2.98 -16.31 -7.15
C VAL A 15 -1.79 -16.22 -6.22
N ALA A 16 -1.92 -16.80 -5.04
CA ALA A 16 -0.82 -16.90 -4.10
C ALA A 16 0.34 -17.61 -4.77
N GLY A 17 1.56 -17.14 -4.50
CA GLY A 17 2.75 -17.70 -5.13
C GLY A 17 3.11 -17.09 -6.45
N THR A 18 2.28 -16.21 -7.00
CA THR A 18 2.62 -15.50 -8.22
C THR A 18 3.84 -14.63 -7.98
N ALA A 19 4.83 -14.75 -8.88
CA ALA A 19 6.02 -13.92 -8.82
C ALA A 19 5.83 -12.72 -9.72
N THR A 20 6.22 -11.54 -9.22
CA THR A 20 6.19 -10.33 -10.00
C THR A 20 7.44 -9.55 -9.66
N GLU A 21 7.61 -8.40 -10.29
CA GLU A 21 8.80 -7.59 -10.10
C GLU A 21 8.50 -6.48 -9.12
N GLY A 22 9.36 -6.31 -8.12
CA GLY A 22 9.24 -5.23 -7.18
C GLY A 22 9.78 -3.93 -7.73
N PRO A 23 9.71 -2.85 -6.96
CA PRO A 23 10.04 -1.52 -7.48
C PRO A 23 11.52 -1.36 -7.86
N SER A 24 12.40 -2.17 -7.29
CA SER A 24 13.82 -2.13 -7.65
C SER A 24 14.22 -3.27 -8.57
N GLY A 25 13.26 -3.93 -9.20
CA GLY A 25 13.53 -5.06 -10.08
C GLY A 25 13.68 -6.38 -9.35
N GLU A 26 13.55 -6.39 -8.03
CA GLU A 26 13.69 -7.63 -7.27
C GLU A 26 12.46 -8.51 -7.44
N ARG A 27 12.65 -9.79 -7.18
CA ARG A 27 11.54 -10.75 -7.28
C ARG A 27 10.61 -10.57 -6.09
N LEU A 28 9.32 -10.42 -6.37
CA LEU A 28 8.30 -10.27 -5.37
C LEU A 28 7.30 -11.41 -5.53
N VAL A 29 7.07 -12.17 -4.46
CA VAL A 29 6.15 -13.30 -4.51
C VAL A 29 4.93 -12.97 -3.67
N LEU A 30 3.74 -13.11 -4.26
CA LEU A 30 2.50 -12.81 -3.56
C LEU A 30 2.21 -13.89 -2.53
N SER A 31 1.85 -13.47 -1.33
CA SER A 31 1.57 -14.41 -0.25
C SER A 31 0.10 -14.83 -0.21
N GLY A 32 -0.75 -14.19 -1.02
CA GLY A 32 -2.17 -14.53 -1.08
C GLY A 32 -2.78 -14.07 -2.38
N PRO A 33 -4.00 -14.46 -2.67
CA PRO A 33 -4.65 -14.07 -3.91
C PRO A 33 -5.02 -12.59 -3.91
N VAL A 34 -4.97 -11.98 -5.09
CA VAL A 34 -5.35 -10.58 -5.27
C VAL A 34 -6.33 -10.52 -6.43
N THR A 35 -7.53 -10.03 -6.19
CA THR A 35 -8.53 -9.90 -7.25
C THR A 35 -8.35 -8.56 -7.96
N PRO A 36 -8.89 -8.44 -9.19
CA PRO A 36 -8.72 -7.20 -9.95
C PRO A 36 -9.24 -5.99 -9.18
N GLY A 37 -8.49 -4.92 -9.23
CA GLY A 37 -8.82 -3.71 -8.51
C GLY A 37 -8.32 -3.66 -7.08
N ASN A 38 -7.87 -4.79 -6.56
CA ASN A 38 -7.28 -4.82 -5.22
C ASN A 38 -5.78 -4.61 -5.30
N ARG A 39 -5.15 -4.44 -4.15
CA ARG A 39 -3.77 -4.02 -4.05
C ARG A 39 -2.92 -5.06 -3.37
N PHE A 40 -1.63 -5.03 -3.65
CA PHE A 40 -0.65 -5.83 -2.92
C PHE A 40 0.56 -4.97 -2.62
N ALA A 41 1.28 -5.32 -1.55
CA ALA A 41 2.41 -4.51 -1.09
C ALA A 41 3.63 -4.79 -1.95
N LEU A 42 4.29 -3.72 -2.40
CA LEU A 42 5.53 -3.82 -3.18
C LEU A 42 6.74 -4.04 -2.27
N ARG A 43 6.60 -3.69 -1.01
CA ARG A 43 7.64 -3.90 0.00
C ARG A 43 6.95 -3.95 1.35
N ALA A 44 7.70 -4.30 2.39
CA ALA A 44 7.13 -4.30 3.74
C ALA A 44 6.73 -2.89 4.12
N ILE A 45 5.55 -2.75 4.72
CA ILE A 45 5.05 -1.46 5.19
C ILE A 45 4.79 -1.62 6.68
N PRO A 46 5.71 -1.14 7.53
CA PRO A 46 5.55 -1.30 8.97
C PRO A 46 4.29 -0.63 9.49
N ALA A 47 3.79 -1.13 10.61
CA ALA A 47 2.60 -0.55 11.23
C ALA A 47 2.84 0.92 11.52
N GLY A 48 1.85 1.74 11.21
CA GLY A 48 1.92 3.19 11.41
C GLY A 48 2.40 3.97 10.21
N GLU A 49 2.95 3.30 9.18
CA GLU A 49 3.38 4.00 7.98
C GLU A 49 2.23 4.16 7.00
N LEU A 50 2.31 5.18 6.18
CA LEU A 50 1.27 5.44 5.19
C LEU A 50 1.37 4.43 4.05
N VAL A 51 0.21 4.00 3.58
CA VAL A 51 0.09 3.20 2.36
C VAL A 51 -0.13 4.18 1.21
N LEU A 52 0.77 4.12 0.22
CA LEU A 52 0.79 5.10 -0.87
C LEU A 52 0.48 4.43 -2.20
N GLN A 53 -0.46 4.99 -2.92
CA GLN A 53 -0.88 4.52 -4.24
C GLN A 53 -0.96 5.72 -5.16
N TYR A 54 -0.24 5.66 -6.28
CA TYR A 54 -0.17 6.77 -7.25
C TYR A 54 0.26 8.07 -6.57
N GLY A 55 1.16 7.95 -5.59
CA GLY A 55 1.69 9.11 -4.87
C GLY A 55 0.77 9.65 -3.79
N GLU A 56 -0.40 9.03 -3.58
CA GLU A 56 -1.39 9.53 -2.63
C GLU A 56 -1.53 8.58 -1.46
N PRO A 57 -1.62 9.08 -0.23
CA PRO A 57 -1.90 8.20 0.90
C PRO A 57 -3.34 7.71 0.85
N ILE A 58 -3.51 6.40 1.01
CA ILE A 58 -4.84 5.78 0.98
C ILE A 58 -5.21 5.18 2.32
N GLY A 59 -4.30 5.14 3.26
CA GLY A 59 -4.57 4.61 4.59
C GLY A 59 -3.29 4.45 5.36
N THR A 60 -3.40 3.83 6.52
CA THR A 60 -2.28 3.59 7.43
C THR A 60 -2.08 2.09 7.59
N SER A 61 -0.84 1.64 7.43
CA SER A 61 -0.50 0.24 7.57
C SER A 61 -0.70 -0.23 9.00
N ARG A 62 -1.17 -1.45 9.15
CA ARG A 62 -1.21 -2.15 10.44
C ARG A 62 -0.16 -3.26 10.47
N GLY A 63 0.78 -3.21 9.53
CA GLY A 63 1.81 -4.21 9.37
C GLY A 63 1.50 -5.04 8.14
N ILE A 64 2.16 -4.74 7.03
CA ILE A 64 1.94 -5.42 5.76
C ILE A 64 3.29 -5.91 5.29
N ALA A 65 3.38 -7.21 4.96
CA ALA A 65 4.61 -7.78 4.45
C ALA A 65 4.70 -7.57 2.94
N ALA A 66 5.92 -7.60 2.43
CA ALA A 66 6.13 -7.51 0.98
C ALA A 66 5.38 -8.65 0.28
N GLY A 67 4.63 -8.32 -0.75
CA GLY A 67 3.85 -9.32 -1.49
C GLY A 67 2.52 -9.67 -0.86
N GLU A 68 2.20 -9.09 0.27
CA GLU A 68 0.95 -9.39 0.95
C GLU A 68 -0.20 -8.61 0.33
N PRO A 69 -1.36 -9.24 0.11
CA PRO A 69 -2.54 -8.50 -0.35
C PRO A 69 -2.95 -7.47 0.71
N VAL A 70 -3.34 -6.28 0.26
CA VAL A 70 -3.78 -5.24 1.17
C VAL A 70 -5.26 -5.44 1.43
N THR A 71 -5.63 -5.55 2.70
CA THR A 71 -7.00 -5.80 3.11
C THR A 71 -7.38 -4.81 4.21
N LYS A 72 -8.66 -4.81 4.58
CA LYS A 72 -9.08 -3.96 5.68
C LYS A 72 -8.56 -4.43 7.02
N GLU A 73 -8.01 -5.65 7.09
CA GLU A 73 -7.39 -6.14 8.31
C GLU A 73 -5.99 -5.58 8.50
N ASN A 74 -5.26 -5.30 7.41
CA ASN A 74 -3.88 -4.85 7.53
C ASN A 74 -3.69 -3.39 7.11
N MET A 75 -4.76 -2.68 6.76
CA MET A 75 -4.69 -1.27 6.44
C MET A 75 -5.93 -0.57 6.98
N GLY A 76 -5.73 0.44 7.82
CA GLY A 76 -6.83 1.29 8.27
C GLY A 76 -7.08 2.40 7.26
N ASN A 77 -8.29 2.94 7.29
CA ASN A 77 -8.65 4.02 6.38
C ASN A 77 -8.17 5.38 6.85
N GLU A 78 -7.58 5.44 8.03
CA GLU A 78 -7.12 6.71 8.57
C GLU A 78 -5.93 7.21 7.80
N VAL A 79 -5.98 8.45 7.40
CA VAL A 79 -4.82 9.14 6.88
C VAL A 79 -4.51 10.22 7.91
N PRO A 80 -3.34 10.16 8.53
CA PRO A 80 -3.02 11.18 9.54
C PRO A 80 -3.14 12.51 8.90
N VAL A 81 -3.76 13.37 9.63
CA VAL A 81 -3.97 14.54 9.10
C VAL A 81 -3.00 15.36 8.81
N ILE A 82 -3.00 15.30 7.97
CA ILE A 82 -2.30 16.15 7.54
C ILE A 82 -2.60 17.57 7.69
N ARG A 83 -3.28 17.05 8.36
CA ARG A 83 -3.63 17.73 8.46
C ARG A 83 -3.46 18.49 8.97
N GLU A 84 -3.47 18.52 9.51
CA GLU A 84 -3.48 19.10 9.90
C GLU A 84 -2.95 20.01 9.58
N VAL A 85 -2.56 20.21 9.11
CA VAL A 85 -2.11 21.05 8.72
C VAL A 85 -2.63 22.07 8.49
N ASP A 86 -3.18 21.94 8.69
CA ASP A 86 -3.71 22.65 8.52
C ASP A 86 -4.09 23.21 9.21
N GLU A 87 -4.17 22.98 9.84
CA GLU A 87 -4.45 23.53 10.34
C GLU A 87 -4.09 24.37 10.58
N ARG A 88 -3.77 24.40 10.58
CA ARG A 88 -3.49 25.24 10.72
C ARG A 88 -3.67 25.96 10.25
N GLN A 89 -3.87 25.73 9.98
CA GLN A 89 -4.14 26.45 9.55
C GLN A 89 -4.68 26.94 9.75
N ALA A 90 -4.68 26.70 10.08
CA ALA A 90 -5.12 27.32 10.27
C ALA A 90 -5.12 28.06 10.78
N LEU A 91 -4.89 28.35 10.95
CA LEU A 91 -4.79 29.11 11.35
C LEU A 91 -4.95 29.99 11.43
N PRO A 92 -4.96 30.34 11.45
CA PRO A 92 -5.15 31.32 11.77
C PRO A 92 -5.64 32.01 11.72
#